data_c686ce165e534057696894b1cdf7fa50
#
_entry.id   c686ce165e534057696894b1cdf7fa50
#
_cell.length_a   1.000
_cell.length_b   1.000
_cell.length_c   1.000
_cell.angle_alpha   90.00
_cell.angle_beta   90.00
_cell.angle_gamma   90.00
#
_symmetry.space_group_name_H-M   'P 1'
#
loop_
_entity.id
_entity.type
_entity.pdbx_description
1 polymer ?
#
loop_
_entity_poly.entity_id
_entity_poly.type
_entity_poly.pdbx_seq_one_letter_code
_entity_poly.pdbx_strand_id
1 'polypeptide(L)'
;MNGLQKLGGVAALAMAATWVVAFAVLIGVLTPAGYYEAGVTPLERARIITDNQALASIGYLIPYVAWGILLVVLALALHDLLKAGAPAVAQIATAIGLIWAGLVIASGLVATLGIRVVGELYGTDAAQAGTVWAPVETVVGGLGGDAGEILGGVWLVLIGWAALRARELPRALSFLGIVLGVAGILTVVPPLAPVAALYGLGLIAWFVWLGIVMLRTSRGRASRTLARAAA
;
A
#
# COMPACT_ATOMS: atom_id res chain seq x y z
N MET A 1 -20.03 -8.50 18.25
CA MET A 1 -18.85 -8.85 17.44
C MET A 1 -18.73 -7.83 16.32
N ASN A 2 -17.73 -6.99 16.31
CA ASN A 2 -17.63 -6.02 15.23
C ASN A 2 -17.15 -6.75 13.97
N GLY A 3 -18.07 -7.07 13.07
CA GLY A 3 -17.75 -7.66 11.76
C GLY A 3 -16.67 -6.86 11.05
N LEU A 4 -16.67 -5.53 11.24
CA LEU A 4 -15.69 -4.61 10.70
C LEU A 4 -14.25 -4.88 11.19
N GLN A 5 -14.03 -5.20 12.47
CA GLN A 5 -12.69 -5.56 12.97
C GLN A 5 -12.15 -6.84 12.32
N LYS A 6 -13.03 -7.85 12.09
CA LYS A 6 -12.63 -9.07 11.38
C LYS A 6 -12.30 -8.79 9.93
N LEU A 7 -13.12 -7.97 9.25
CA LEU A 7 -12.86 -7.52 7.87
C LEU A 7 -11.52 -6.76 7.79
N GLY A 8 -11.24 -5.85 8.73
CA GLY A 8 -9.97 -5.14 8.79
C GLY A 8 -8.76 -6.06 8.97
N GLY A 9 -8.88 -7.10 9.80
CA GLY A 9 -7.82 -8.09 9.97
C GLY A 9 -7.56 -8.90 8.71
N VAL A 10 -8.62 -9.31 7.99
CA VAL A 10 -8.50 -9.99 6.68
C VAL A 10 -7.91 -9.03 5.64
N ALA A 11 -8.37 -7.78 5.61
CA ALA A 11 -7.85 -6.76 4.70
C ALA A 11 -6.35 -6.54 4.90
N ALA A 12 -5.87 -6.43 6.15
CA ALA A 12 -4.45 -6.28 6.43
C ALA A 12 -3.61 -7.46 5.91
N LEU A 13 -4.07 -8.70 6.09
CA LEU A 13 -3.38 -9.89 5.54
C LEU A 13 -3.41 -9.90 4.00
N ALA A 14 -4.54 -9.55 3.40
CA ALA A 14 -4.66 -9.47 1.95
C ALA A 14 -3.76 -8.37 1.38
N MET A 15 -3.65 -7.20 2.04
CA MET A 15 -2.71 -6.13 1.66
C MET A 15 -1.25 -6.61 1.68
N ALA A 16 -0.85 -7.38 2.67
CA ALA A 16 0.48 -8.00 2.68
C ALA A 16 0.68 -8.96 1.50
N ALA A 17 -0.35 -9.73 1.14
CA ALA A 17 -0.28 -10.67 0.02
C ALA A 17 -0.18 -9.95 -1.35
N THR A 18 -0.81 -8.78 -1.53
CA THR A 18 -0.68 -8.01 -2.79
C THR A 18 0.76 -7.54 -3.04
N TRP A 19 1.53 -7.25 -1.99
CA TRP A 19 2.96 -6.93 -2.11
C TRP A 19 3.80 -8.10 -2.61
N VAL A 20 3.42 -9.34 -2.28
CA VAL A 20 4.10 -10.52 -2.85
C VAL A 20 3.93 -10.55 -4.36
N VAL A 21 2.73 -10.21 -4.86
CA VAL A 21 2.49 -10.10 -6.32
C VAL A 21 3.34 -8.98 -6.93
N ALA A 22 3.40 -7.80 -6.27
CA ALA A 22 4.25 -6.69 -6.72
C ALA A 22 5.71 -7.12 -6.87
N PHE A 23 6.27 -7.75 -5.83
CA PHE A 23 7.66 -8.24 -5.87
C PHE A 23 7.87 -9.35 -6.89
N ALA A 24 6.90 -10.25 -7.10
CA ALA A 24 6.98 -11.29 -8.12
C ALA A 24 7.07 -10.68 -9.53
N VAL A 25 6.29 -9.65 -9.84
CA VAL A 25 6.37 -8.95 -11.13
C VAL A 25 7.66 -8.13 -11.23
N LEU A 26 8.01 -7.39 -10.18
CA LEU A 26 9.21 -6.57 -10.14
C LEU A 26 10.48 -7.42 -10.37
N ILE A 27 10.68 -8.44 -9.55
CA ILE A 27 11.91 -9.25 -9.53
C ILE A 27 11.89 -10.31 -10.64
N GLY A 28 10.72 -10.88 -10.93
CA GLY A 28 10.59 -11.98 -11.88
C GLY A 28 10.44 -11.53 -13.34
N VAL A 29 10.03 -10.29 -13.59
CA VAL A 29 9.72 -9.80 -14.95
C VAL A 29 10.48 -8.52 -15.26
N LEU A 30 10.23 -7.42 -14.53
CA LEU A 30 10.72 -6.11 -14.92
C LEU A 30 12.22 -5.94 -14.71
N THR A 31 12.77 -6.44 -13.59
CA THR A 31 14.21 -6.36 -13.32
C THR A 31 15.02 -7.21 -14.34
N PRO A 32 14.69 -8.48 -14.63
CA PRO A 32 15.41 -9.25 -15.65
C PRO A 32 15.28 -8.67 -17.06
N ALA A 33 14.17 -7.97 -17.35
CA ALA A 33 13.96 -7.28 -18.63
C ALA A 33 14.76 -5.97 -18.75
N GLY A 34 15.47 -5.53 -17.70
CA GLY A 34 16.30 -4.32 -17.71
C GLY A 34 15.55 -3.02 -17.44
N TYR A 35 14.29 -3.08 -16.96
CA TYR A 35 13.44 -1.90 -16.77
C TYR A 35 14.04 -0.84 -15.82
N TYR A 36 14.79 -1.30 -14.81
CA TYR A 36 15.42 -0.45 -13.78
C TYR A 36 16.93 -0.28 -14.00
N GLU A 37 17.48 -0.68 -15.14
CA GLU A 37 18.90 -0.48 -15.42
C GLU A 37 19.25 1.00 -15.56
N ALA A 38 20.47 1.34 -15.17
CA ALA A 38 20.96 2.71 -15.31
C ALA A 38 21.08 3.09 -16.79
N GLY A 39 20.47 4.22 -17.17
CA GLY A 39 20.53 4.72 -18.53
C GLY A 39 19.48 4.15 -19.49
N VAL A 40 18.58 3.27 -19.03
CA VAL A 40 17.46 2.79 -19.85
C VAL A 40 16.60 3.96 -20.35
N THR A 41 16.35 4.01 -21.64
CA THR A 41 15.60 5.09 -22.28
C THR A 41 14.10 4.92 -22.12
N PRO A 42 13.30 6.01 -22.23
CA PRO A 42 11.83 5.90 -22.22
C PRO A 42 11.28 4.95 -23.29
N LEU A 43 11.94 4.90 -24.45
CA LEU A 43 11.57 3.97 -25.54
C LEU A 43 11.79 2.50 -25.13
N GLU A 44 12.93 2.20 -24.49
CA GLU A 44 13.21 0.84 -24.01
C GLU A 44 12.25 0.43 -22.91
N ARG A 45 11.90 1.34 -21.99
CA ARG A 45 10.86 1.08 -20.97
C ARG A 45 9.51 0.81 -21.60
N ALA A 46 9.11 1.62 -22.61
CA ALA A 46 7.87 1.40 -23.34
C ALA A 46 7.85 0.03 -24.02
N ARG A 47 8.97 -0.41 -24.60
CA ARG A 47 9.12 -1.75 -25.16
C ARG A 47 8.91 -2.83 -24.11
N ILE A 48 9.64 -2.75 -23.00
CA ILE A 48 9.59 -3.76 -21.92
C ILE A 48 8.16 -3.89 -21.38
N ILE A 49 7.46 -2.76 -21.17
CA ILE A 49 6.08 -2.75 -20.71
C ILE A 49 5.14 -3.35 -21.77
N THR A 50 5.34 -3.07 -23.05
CA THR A 50 4.53 -3.62 -24.14
C THR A 50 4.75 -5.13 -24.28
N ASP A 51 5.99 -5.59 -24.23
CA ASP A 51 6.34 -7.01 -24.30
C ASP A 51 5.78 -7.82 -23.12
N ASN A 52 5.54 -7.16 -21.99
CA ASN A 52 5.05 -7.76 -20.74
C ASN A 52 3.69 -7.19 -20.27
N GLN A 53 2.87 -6.68 -21.20
CA GLN A 53 1.68 -5.87 -20.92
C GLN A 53 0.73 -6.47 -19.87
N ALA A 54 0.42 -7.78 -19.97
CA ALA A 54 -0.49 -8.43 -19.03
C ALA A 54 0.09 -8.50 -17.63
N LEU A 55 1.37 -8.89 -17.49
CA LEU A 55 2.04 -8.98 -16.18
C LEU A 55 2.29 -7.62 -15.56
N ALA A 56 2.67 -6.62 -16.37
CA ALA A 56 2.81 -5.25 -15.92
C ALA A 56 1.46 -4.68 -15.43
N SER A 57 0.36 -4.93 -16.13
CA SER A 57 -0.98 -4.52 -15.71
C SER A 57 -1.40 -5.18 -14.39
N ILE A 58 -1.14 -6.47 -14.21
CA ILE A 58 -1.37 -7.18 -12.95
C ILE A 58 -0.52 -6.57 -11.83
N GLY A 59 0.74 -6.21 -12.14
CA GLY A 59 1.67 -5.55 -11.22
C GLY A 59 1.21 -4.18 -10.73
N TYR A 60 0.28 -3.53 -11.42
CA TYR A 60 -0.35 -2.29 -10.96
C TYR A 60 -1.77 -2.51 -10.41
N LEU A 61 -2.60 -3.35 -11.02
CA LEU A 61 -3.97 -3.57 -10.56
C LEU A 61 -4.03 -4.18 -9.16
N ILE A 62 -3.22 -5.18 -8.87
CA ILE A 62 -3.28 -5.87 -7.59
C ILE A 62 -2.64 -5.04 -6.47
N PRO A 63 -1.36 -4.60 -6.54
CA PRO A 63 -0.71 -3.89 -5.43
C PRO A 63 -1.13 -2.43 -5.28
N TYR A 64 -1.84 -1.85 -6.26
CA TYR A 64 -2.33 -0.47 -6.17
C TYR A 64 -3.85 -0.42 -6.04
N VAL A 65 -4.61 -0.95 -6.98
CA VAL A 65 -6.07 -0.81 -6.97
C VAL A 65 -6.70 -1.71 -5.91
N ALA A 66 -6.40 -3.01 -5.92
CA ALA A 66 -6.96 -3.91 -4.91
C ALA A 66 -6.45 -3.56 -3.50
N TRP A 67 -5.16 -3.24 -3.37
CA TRP A 67 -4.56 -2.80 -2.11
C TRP A 67 -5.22 -1.51 -1.57
N GLY A 68 -5.46 -0.51 -2.42
CA GLY A 68 -6.12 0.73 -2.02
C GLY A 68 -7.56 0.50 -1.52
N ILE A 69 -8.32 -0.39 -2.18
CA ILE A 69 -9.66 -0.79 -1.71
C ILE A 69 -9.57 -1.47 -0.33
N LEU A 70 -8.60 -2.35 -0.13
CA LEU A 70 -8.37 -3.01 1.16
C LEU A 70 -7.96 -2.02 2.24
N LEU A 71 -7.18 -0.97 1.89
CA LEU A 71 -6.81 0.10 2.82
C LEU A 71 -8.04 0.88 3.32
N VAL A 72 -9.04 1.14 2.46
CA VAL A 72 -10.31 1.75 2.90
C VAL A 72 -10.96 0.91 4.01
N VAL A 73 -11.07 -0.41 3.80
CA VAL A 73 -11.64 -1.33 4.80
C VAL A 73 -10.82 -1.31 6.09
N LEU A 74 -9.51 -1.37 5.98
CA LEU A 74 -8.60 -1.37 7.13
C LEU A 74 -8.66 -0.06 7.90
N ALA A 75 -8.65 1.10 7.21
CA ALA A 75 -8.73 2.42 7.83
C ALA A 75 -10.01 2.60 8.65
N LEU A 76 -11.16 2.18 8.11
CA LEU A 76 -12.43 2.21 8.81
C LEU A 76 -12.46 1.25 10.01
N ALA A 77 -11.88 0.06 9.88
CA ALA A 77 -11.80 -0.90 10.97
C ALA A 77 -10.89 -0.42 12.11
N LEU A 78 -9.76 0.22 11.79
CA LEU A 78 -8.86 0.84 12.77
C LEU A 78 -9.51 2.05 13.43
N HIS A 79 -10.26 2.87 12.68
CA HIS A 79 -11.05 3.95 13.26
C HIS A 79 -11.99 3.44 14.35
N ASP A 80 -12.79 2.42 14.03
CA ASP A 80 -13.75 1.85 14.99
C ASP A 80 -13.05 1.27 16.23
N LEU A 81 -11.89 0.66 16.04
CA LEU A 81 -11.08 0.10 17.12
C LEU A 81 -10.47 1.17 18.04
N LEU A 82 -10.01 2.30 17.47
CA LEU A 82 -9.17 3.28 18.17
C LEU A 82 -9.93 4.53 18.66
N LYS A 83 -11.11 4.81 18.10
CA LYS A 83 -11.88 6.04 18.40
C LYS A 83 -12.25 6.21 19.86
N ALA A 84 -12.44 5.14 20.64
CA ALA A 84 -12.82 5.23 22.05
C ALA A 84 -11.68 5.80 22.93
N GLY A 85 -10.41 5.51 22.58
CA GLY A 85 -9.26 5.96 23.38
C GLY A 85 -8.51 7.16 22.77
N ALA A 86 -8.71 7.44 21.46
CA ALA A 86 -8.04 8.52 20.75
C ALA A 86 -8.91 9.09 19.62
N PRO A 87 -10.09 9.68 19.91
CA PRO A 87 -11.11 10.02 18.91
C PRO A 87 -10.59 10.96 17.81
N ALA A 88 -9.96 12.06 18.16
CA ALA A 88 -9.46 13.04 17.20
C ALA A 88 -8.35 12.46 16.30
N VAL A 89 -7.38 11.74 16.91
CA VAL A 89 -6.27 11.14 16.16
C VAL A 89 -6.78 10.04 15.23
N ALA A 90 -7.71 9.19 15.70
CA ALA A 90 -8.32 8.16 14.87
C ALA A 90 -9.10 8.74 13.68
N GLN A 91 -9.79 9.86 13.89
CA GLN A 91 -10.50 10.56 12.81
C GLN A 91 -9.54 11.12 11.76
N ILE A 92 -8.48 11.81 12.19
CA ILE A 92 -7.45 12.36 11.28
C ILE A 92 -6.75 11.22 10.53
N ALA A 93 -6.34 10.16 11.23
CA ALA A 93 -5.72 9.00 10.61
C ALA A 93 -6.63 8.37 9.55
N THR A 94 -7.94 8.27 9.83
CA THR A 94 -8.90 7.75 8.85
C THR A 94 -8.97 8.63 7.60
N ALA A 95 -9.05 9.94 7.76
CA ALA A 95 -9.09 10.88 6.64
C ALA A 95 -7.82 10.77 5.77
N ILE A 96 -6.64 10.76 6.39
CA ILE A 96 -5.35 10.59 5.68
C ILE A 96 -5.30 9.22 4.98
N GLY A 97 -5.75 8.15 5.64
CA GLY A 97 -5.79 6.80 5.06
C GLY A 97 -6.72 6.71 3.84
N LEU A 98 -7.88 7.38 3.85
CA LEU A 98 -8.79 7.41 2.71
C LEU A 98 -8.23 8.24 1.54
N ILE A 99 -7.56 9.36 1.83
CA ILE A 99 -6.86 10.16 0.81
C ILE A 99 -5.75 9.31 0.18
N TRP A 100 -4.92 8.65 0.99
CA TRP A 100 -3.86 7.77 0.51
C TRP A 100 -4.40 6.62 -0.35
N ALA A 101 -5.47 5.94 0.10
CA ALA A 101 -6.14 4.91 -0.67
C ALA A 101 -6.60 5.41 -2.04
N GLY A 102 -7.22 6.59 -2.10
CA GLY A 102 -7.67 7.20 -3.36
C GLY A 102 -6.52 7.50 -4.32
N LEU A 103 -5.41 8.04 -3.82
CA LEU A 103 -4.22 8.33 -4.63
C LEU A 103 -3.56 7.06 -5.16
N VAL A 104 -3.43 6.02 -4.33
CA VAL A 104 -2.86 4.73 -4.76
C VAL A 104 -3.75 4.06 -5.81
N ILE A 105 -5.09 4.07 -5.63
CA ILE A 105 -6.02 3.57 -6.65
C ILE A 105 -5.87 4.35 -7.95
N ALA A 106 -5.84 5.67 -7.89
CA ALA A 106 -5.67 6.52 -9.07
C ALA A 106 -4.34 6.23 -9.79
N SER A 107 -3.24 6.07 -9.04
CA SER A 107 -1.94 5.68 -9.57
C SER A 107 -2.01 4.37 -10.35
N GLY A 108 -2.61 3.33 -9.78
CA GLY A 108 -2.78 2.02 -10.44
C GLY A 108 -3.64 2.09 -11.70
N LEU A 109 -4.72 2.88 -11.69
CA LEU A 109 -5.58 3.07 -12.87
C LEU A 109 -4.88 3.84 -13.98
N VAL A 110 -4.14 4.92 -13.64
CA VAL A 110 -3.34 5.69 -14.61
C VAL A 110 -2.26 4.81 -15.23
N ALA A 111 -1.54 4.01 -14.42
CA ALA A 111 -0.54 3.09 -14.92
C ALA A 111 -1.14 2.06 -15.88
N THR A 112 -2.24 1.41 -15.49
CA THR A 112 -2.88 0.36 -16.31
C THR A 112 -3.42 0.92 -17.62
N LEU A 113 -4.02 2.12 -17.60
CA LEU A 113 -4.46 2.80 -18.82
C LEU A 113 -3.26 3.19 -19.69
N GLY A 114 -2.20 3.72 -19.10
CA GLY A 114 -0.95 4.09 -19.78
C GLY A 114 -0.30 2.90 -20.46
N ILE A 115 -0.21 1.74 -19.81
CA ILE A 115 0.30 0.50 -20.37
C ILE A 115 -0.48 0.11 -21.63
N ARG A 116 -1.80 0.20 -21.60
CA ARG A 116 -2.64 -0.10 -22.77
C ARG A 116 -2.37 0.86 -23.92
N VAL A 117 -2.39 2.17 -23.66
CA VAL A 117 -2.15 3.20 -24.69
C VAL A 117 -0.77 3.07 -25.30
N VAL A 118 0.25 2.82 -24.48
CA VAL A 118 1.63 2.62 -24.95
C VAL A 118 1.75 1.37 -25.80
N GLY A 119 1.07 0.27 -25.43
CA GLY A 119 1.05 -0.95 -26.23
C GLY A 119 0.41 -0.76 -27.60
N GLU A 120 -0.69 0.01 -27.70
CA GLU A 120 -1.35 0.36 -28.97
C GLU A 120 -0.44 1.24 -29.85
N LEU A 121 0.21 2.25 -29.25
CA LEU A 121 1.11 3.16 -29.95
C LEU A 121 2.39 2.48 -30.39
N TYR A 122 2.95 1.57 -29.60
CA TYR A 122 4.22 0.93 -29.90
C TYR A 122 4.21 0.17 -31.25
N GLY A 123 3.05 -0.38 -31.63
CA GLY A 123 2.86 -1.05 -32.91
C GLY A 123 2.83 -0.11 -34.13
N THR A 124 2.61 1.19 -33.93
CA THR A 124 2.48 2.17 -35.01
C THR A 124 3.58 3.24 -34.99
N ASP A 125 3.95 3.73 -33.81
CA ASP A 125 4.99 4.72 -33.58
C ASP A 125 5.67 4.47 -32.22
N ALA A 126 6.74 3.68 -32.24
CA ALA A 126 7.49 3.32 -31.04
C ALA A 126 8.13 4.53 -30.33
N ALA A 127 8.54 5.56 -31.07
CA ALA A 127 9.13 6.77 -30.52
C ALA A 127 8.06 7.57 -29.72
N GLN A 128 6.85 7.66 -30.25
CA GLN A 128 5.71 8.28 -29.57
C GLN A 128 5.32 7.48 -28.33
N ALA A 129 5.35 6.15 -28.38
CA ALA A 129 5.07 5.31 -27.21
C ALA A 129 6.02 5.61 -26.04
N GLY A 130 7.33 5.76 -26.29
CA GLY A 130 8.30 6.18 -25.28
C GLY A 130 8.02 7.58 -24.72
N THR A 131 7.65 8.52 -25.59
CA THR A 131 7.31 9.90 -25.20
C THR A 131 6.06 9.96 -24.31
N VAL A 132 5.09 9.06 -24.53
CA VAL A 132 3.85 8.98 -23.72
C VAL A 132 4.11 8.27 -22.40
N TRP A 133 4.98 7.24 -22.37
CA TRP A 133 5.23 6.47 -21.15
C TRP A 133 5.91 7.26 -20.05
N ALA A 134 6.91 8.08 -20.36
CA ALA A 134 7.68 8.82 -19.38
C ALA A 134 6.84 9.76 -18.47
N PRO A 135 5.92 10.60 -19.00
CA PRO A 135 5.00 11.35 -18.13
C PRO A 135 4.04 10.47 -17.33
N VAL A 136 3.57 9.34 -17.88
CA VAL A 136 2.72 8.40 -17.14
C VAL A 136 3.47 7.85 -15.93
N GLU A 137 4.71 7.39 -16.07
CA GLU A 137 5.54 6.94 -14.94
C GLU A 137 5.69 8.05 -13.88
N THR A 138 5.96 9.28 -14.31
CA THR A 138 6.12 10.42 -13.39
C THR A 138 4.85 10.68 -12.58
N VAL A 139 3.68 10.65 -13.22
CA VAL A 139 2.39 10.84 -12.55
C VAL A 139 2.11 9.68 -11.59
N VAL A 140 2.32 8.44 -12.04
CA VAL A 140 2.13 7.23 -11.23
C VAL A 140 3.02 7.28 -9.98
N GLY A 141 4.30 7.59 -10.15
CA GLY A 141 5.25 7.75 -9.04
C GLY A 141 4.82 8.85 -8.07
N GLY A 142 4.38 10.01 -8.58
CA GLY A 142 3.96 11.15 -7.74
C GLY A 142 2.66 10.91 -6.97
N LEU A 143 1.75 10.06 -7.47
CA LEU A 143 0.47 9.77 -6.81
C LEU A 143 0.56 8.74 -5.70
N GLY A 144 1.49 7.81 -5.75
CA GLY A 144 1.52 6.76 -4.73
C GLY A 144 2.57 5.68 -4.96
N GLY A 145 3.58 6.00 -5.77
CA GLY A 145 4.68 5.10 -6.08
C GLY A 145 6.02 5.60 -5.52
N ASP A 146 6.96 5.92 -6.40
CA ASP A 146 8.37 6.11 -6.07
C ASP A 146 8.73 7.49 -5.47
N ALA A 147 7.81 8.47 -5.47
CA ALA A 147 8.11 9.87 -5.10
C ALA A 147 8.13 10.13 -3.59
N GLY A 148 8.13 9.09 -2.77
CA GLY A 148 8.13 9.16 -1.31
C GLY A 148 6.79 8.83 -0.67
N GLU A 149 6.86 8.07 0.39
CA GLU A 149 5.69 7.50 1.09
C GLU A 149 5.19 8.43 2.21
N ILE A 150 4.98 9.73 1.89
CA ILE A 150 4.60 10.73 2.89
C ILE A 150 3.26 10.38 3.53
N LEU A 151 2.23 10.13 2.71
CA LEU A 151 0.87 9.87 3.25
C LEU A 151 0.80 8.56 4.02
N GLY A 152 1.42 7.51 3.49
CA GLY A 152 1.54 6.23 4.18
C GLY A 152 2.31 6.34 5.48
N GLY A 153 3.41 7.11 5.45
CA GLY A 153 4.22 7.39 6.64
C GLY A 153 3.45 8.15 7.71
N VAL A 154 2.77 9.24 7.35
CA VAL A 154 1.93 10.02 8.26
C VAL A 154 0.81 9.17 8.83
N TRP A 155 0.14 8.37 7.99
CA TRP A 155 -0.92 7.46 8.42
C TRP A 155 -0.42 6.46 9.47
N LEU A 156 0.72 5.82 9.23
CA LEU A 156 1.33 4.87 10.18
C LEU A 156 1.70 5.50 11.52
N VAL A 157 2.27 6.71 11.51
CA VAL A 157 2.58 7.47 12.73
C VAL A 157 1.31 7.75 13.52
N LEU A 158 0.24 8.21 12.86
CA LEU A 158 -1.03 8.52 13.51
C LEU A 158 -1.71 7.27 14.05
N ILE A 159 -1.73 6.16 13.30
CA ILE A 159 -2.29 4.89 13.76
C ILE A 159 -1.49 4.34 14.94
N GLY A 160 -0.15 4.35 14.88
CA GLY A 160 0.70 3.92 15.98
C GLY A 160 0.47 4.75 17.25
N TRP A 161 0.37 6.06 17.10
CA TRP A 161 0.09 6.96 18.22
C TRP A 161 -1.33 6.74 18.81
N ALA A 162 -2.36 6.67 17.96
CA ALA A 162 -3.72 6.39 18.41
C ALA A 162 -3.79 5.03 19.13
N ALA A 163 -3.10 4.01 18.63
CA ALA A 163 -3.06 2.68 19.22
C ALA A 163 -2.39 2.66 20.61
N LEU A 164 -1.29 3.41 20.78
CA LEU A 164 -0.65 3.58 22.10
C LEU A 164 -1.58 4.25 23.13
N ARG A 165 -2.34 5.25 22.69
CA ARG A 165 -3.31 5.94 23.55
C ARG A 165 -4.52 5.08 23.88
N ALA A 166 -5.09 4.43 22.87
CA ALA A 166 -6.26 3.56 23.03
C ALA A 166 -5.94 2.24 23.75
N ARG A 167 -4.68 1.80 23.77
CA ARG A 167 -4.21 0.52 24.35
C ARG A 167 -4.91 -0.71 23.73
N GLU A 168 -5.35 -0.61 22.49
CA GLU A 168 -6.08 -1.67 21.80
C GLU A 168 -5.17 -2.58 20.95
N LEU A 169 -3.94 -2.14 20.65
CA LEU A 169 -2.94 -2.92 19.92
C LEU A 169 -1.68 -3.13 20.79
N PRO A 170 -0.90 -4.19 20.52
CA PRO A 170 0.38 -4.41 21.20
C PRO A 170 1.30 -3.20 21.03
N ARG A 171 1.95 -2.78 22.14
CA ARG A 171 2.86 -1.63 22.12
C ARG A 171 3.96 -1.77 21.06
N ALA A 172 4.54 -2.96 20.93
CA ALA A 172 5.60 -3.20 19.94
C ALA A 172 5.12 -2.99 18.51
N LEU A 173 3.89 -3.43 18.17
CA LEU A 173 3.28 -3.20 16.86
C LEU A 173 3.04 -1.70 16.61
N SER A 174 2.60 -0.96 17.63
CA SER A 174 2.37 0.48 17.55
C SER A 174 3.68 1.25 17.34
N PHE A 175 4.74 0.90 18.08
CA PHE A 175 6.07 1.51 17.90
C PHE A 175 6.67 1.16 16.53
N LEU A 176 6.54 -0.09 16.07
CA LEU A 176 6.98 -0.48 14.73
C LEU A 176 6.27 0.37 13.67
N GLY A 177 4.95 0.59 13.78
CA GLY A 177 4.20 1.47 12.88
C GLY A 177 4.74 2.91 12.87
N ILE A 178 5.07 3.48 14.05
CA ILE A 178 5.67 4.83 14.13
C ILE A 178 7.04 4.87 13.46
N VAL A 179 7.91 3.89 13.73
CA VAL A 179 9.26 3.83 13.14
C VAL A 179 9.18 3.70 11.62
N LEU A 180 8.34 2.79 11.12
CA LEU A 180 8.11 2.64 9.69
C LEU A 180 7.49 3.92 9.09
N GLY A 181 6.55 4.55 9.79
CA GLY A 181 5.96 5.79 9.32
C GLY A 181 6.97 6.92 9.16
N VAL A 182 7.87 7.09 10.12
CA VAL A 182 8.99 8.05 10.02
C VAL A 182 9.92 7.67 8.87
N ALA A 183 10.26 6.39 8.72
CA ALA A 183 11.08 5.91 7.62
C ALA A 183 10.43 6.22 6.26
N GLY A 184 9.11 5.98 6.10
CA GLY A 184 8.37 6.32 4.89
C GLY A 184 8.41 7.80 4.56
N ILE A 185 8.20 8.70 5.55
CA ILE A 185 8.32 10.15 5.33
C ILE A 185 9.72 10.54 4.87
N LEU A 186 10.76 9.91 5.43
CA LEU A 186 12.15 10.21 5.08
C LEU A 186 12.53 9.78 3.66
N THR A 187 11.81 8.87 3.03
CA THR A 187 12.09 8.43 1.63
C THR A 187 11.97 9.56 0.61
N VAL A 188 11.27 10.64 0.94
CA VAL A 188 11.17 11.83 0.07
C VAL A 188 12.51 12.57 -0.05
N VAL A 189 13.43 12.35 0.86
CA VAL A 189 14.75 12.98 0.84
C VAL A 189 15.69 12.14 -0.03
N PRO A 190 16.18 12.62 -1.19
CA PRO A 190 16.90 11.81 -2.18
C PRO A 190 18.02 10.93 -1.62
N PRO A 191 18.91 11.40 -0.69
CA PRO A 191 19.95 10.57 -0.11
C PRO A 191 19.40 9.40 0.74
N LEU A 192 18.15 9.45 1.18
CA LEU A 192 17.49 8.44 2.01
C LEU A 192 16.53 7.53 1.21
N ALA A 193 16.42 7.71 -0.12
CA ALA A 193 15.61 6.88 -0.98
C ALA A 193 15.84 5.36 -0.80
N PRO A 194 17.07 4.85 -0.55
CA PRO A 194 17.28 3.43 -0.28
C PRO A 194 16.53 2.87 0.94
N VAL A 195 16.08 3.75 1.86
CA VAL A 195 15.24 3.35 3.02
C VAL A 195 13.86 2.83 2.56
N ALA A 196 13.43 3.16 1.34
CA ALA A 196 12.15 2.70 0.78
C ALA A 196 12.04 1.16 0.74
N ALA A 197 13.12 0.45 0.43
CA ALA A 197 13.12 -1.01 0.44
C ALA A 197 12.87 -1.58 1.85
N LEU A 198 13.53 -1.01 2.88
CA LEU A 198 13.32 -1.39 4.28
C LEU A 198 11.89 -1.04 4.74
N TYR A 199 11.39 0.12 4.33
CA TYR A 199 10.01 0.55 4.58
C TYR A 199 9.01 -0.44 3.98
N GLY A 200 9.13 -0.79 2.70
CA GLY A 200 8.23 -1.72 2.02
C GLY A 200 8.21 -3.11 2.66
N LEU A 201 9.38 -3.70 2.97
CA LEU A 201 9.46 -4.98 3.67
C LEU A 201 8.89 -4.90 5.10
N GLY A 202 9.18 -3.81 5.79
CA GLY A 202 8.62 -3.53 7.12
C GLY A 202 7.11 -3.42 7.12
N LEU A 203 6.53 -2.80 6.08
CA LEU A 203 5.07 -2.72 5.88
C LEU A 203 4.42 -4.09 5.76
N ILE A 204 5.01 -5.00 5.00
CA ILE A 204 4.49 -6.38 4.87
C ILE A 204 4.45 -7.04 6.25
N ALA A 205 5.54 -6.98 7.00
CA ALA A 205 5.61 -7.55 8.35
C ALA A 205 4.59 -6.90 9.29
N TRP A 206 4.42 -5.58 9.21
CA TRP A 206 3.47 -4.82 10.01
C TRP A 206 2.02 -5.20 9.69
N PHE A 207 1.64 -5.27 8.40
CA PHE A 207 0.29 -5.68 7.99
C PHE A 207 -0.03 -7.12 8.38
N VAL A 208 0.92 -8.05 8.25
CA VAL A 208 0.75 -9.44 8.69
C VAL A 208 0.51 -9.48 10.19
N TRP A 209 1.35 -8.80 10.98
CA TRP A 209 1.21 -8.78 12.43
C TRP A 209 -0.11 -8.12 12.86
N LEU A 210 -0.45 -6.96 12.29
CA LEU A 210 -1.71 -6.27 12.55
C LEU A 210 -2.92 -7.16 12.25
N GLY A 211 -2.94 -7.81 11.09
CA GLY A 211 -4.02 -8.69 10.69
C GLY A 211 -4.21 -9.86 11.68
N ILE A 212 -3.12 -10.50 12.09
CA ILE A 212 -3.17 -11.58 13.10
C ILE A 212 -3.71 -11.07 14.44
N VAL A 213 -3.24 -9.91 14.91
CA VAL A 213 -3.70 -9.30 16.17
C VAL A 213 -5.19 -8.98 16.11
N MET A 214 -5.66 -8.32 15.03
CA MET A 214 -7.07 -7.97 14.88
C MET A 214 -7.97 -9.19 14.85
N LEU A 215 -7.57 -10.29 14.17
CA LEU A 215 -8.34 -11.52 14.09
C LEU A 215 -8.38 -12.28 15.43
N ARG A 216 -7.27 -12.32 16.16
CA ARG A 216 -7.22 -12.99 17.49
C ARG A 216 -8.05 -12.24 18.53
N THR A 217 -7.96 -10.91 18.58
CA THR A 217 -8.71 -10.09 19.52
C THR A 217 -10.23 -10.15 19.25
N SER A 218 -10.63 -10.22 17.99
CA SER A 218 -12.03 -10.36 17.62
C SER A 218 -12.66 -11.68 18.12
N ARG A 219 -11.90 -12.78 18.07
CA ARG A 219 -12.33 -14.09 18.59
C ARG A 219 -12.52 -14.08 20.12
N GLY A 220 -11.56 -13.50 20.86
CA GLY A 220 -11.61 -13.43 22.32
C GLY A 220 -12.80 -12.61 22.86
N ARG A 221 -13.17 -11.52 22.18
CA ARG A 221 -14.37 -10.73 22.53
C ARG A 221 -15.68 -11.49 22.27
N ALA A 222 -15.77 -12.24 21.18
CA ALA A 222 -16.94 -13.06 20.86
C ALA A 222 -17.20 -14.14 21.91
N SER A 223 -16.17 -14.86 22.33
CA SER A 223 -16.26 -15.91 23.37
C SER A 223 -16.75 -15.37 24.72
N ARG A 224 -16.27 -14.18 25.13
CA ARG A 224 -16.69 -13.52 26.38
C ARG A 224 -18.15 -13.06 26.35
N THR A 225 -18.63 -12.58 25.19
CA THR A 225 -20.04 -12.17 25.04
C THR A 225 -20.98 -13.36 25.11
N LEU A 226 -20.64 -14.48 24.49
CA LEU A 226 -21.41 -15.71 24.55
C LEU A 226 -21.44 -16.30 25.99
N ALA A 227 -20.31 -16.30 26.68
CA ALA A 227 -20.21 -16.75 28.07
C ALA A 227 -21.08 -15.89 29.02
N ARG A 228 -21.15 -14.56 28.79
CA ARG A 228 -22.01 -13.65 29.58
C ARG A 228 -23.49 -13.76 29.25
N ALA A 229 -23.87 -14.18 28.06
CA ALA A 229 -25.26 -14.39 27.68
C ALA A 229 -25.82 -15.75 28.18
N ALA A 230 -24.95 -16.68 28.53
CA ALA A 230 -25.27 -18.01 29.03
C ALA A 230 -25.27 -18.12 30.59
N ALA A 231 -24.79 -17.06 31.28
CA ALA A 231 -24.82 -16.94 32.75
C ALA A 231 -25.92 -16.03 33.23
#